data_3c312056ecd34df7a7f9f3a3242f574e
#
_entry.id   3c312056ecd34df7a7f9f3a3242f574e
#
_cell.length_a   1.000
_cell.length_b   1.000
_cell.length_c   1.000
_cell.angle_alpha   90.00
_cell.angle_beta   90.00
_cell.angle_gamma   90.00
#
_symmetry.space_group_name_H-M   'P 1'
#
loop_
_entity.id
_entity.type
_entity.pdbx_description
1 polymer ?
#
loop_
_entity_poly.entity_id
_entity_poly.type
_entity_poly.pdbx_seq_one_letter_code
_entity_poly.pdbx_strand_id
1 'polypeptide(L)'
;FVDVPRQRNRREENAEIKSGKVPESFQENANRLEQKDVEARWAQTGDEVHFGYKDHVKADKTTKLIEDYEVTDASVHDSQAVEDLVEETDGTVPADSAYTGEMIEDLWEEQGVKGEICEKGYRGHPLTERQKKSNRKKSKIRVRVEHIFGFMTNTMRDGLKMRWIGMRRIAAGVGLLNLVYNMA
;
A
#
# COMPACT_ATOMS: atom_id res chain seq x y z
N PHE A 1 5.83 1.31 0.84
CA PHE A 1 6.06 1.90 -0.48
C PHE A 1 7.06 1.07 -1.29
N VAL A 2 6.86 1.02 -2.59
CA VAL A 2 7.77 0.45 -3.58
C VAL A 2 8.38 1.62 -4.35
N ASP A 3 9.59 2.01 -3.95
CA ASP A 3 10.27 3.17 -4.52
C ASP A 3 10.92 2.83 -5.87
N VAL A 4 10.72 3.68 -6.86
CA VAL A 4 11.37 3.62 -8.15
C VAL A 4 12.28 4.84 -8.37
N PRO A 5 13.22 4.81 -9.34
CA PRO A 5 14.11 5.94 -9.58
C PRO A 5 13.35 7.23 -9.86
N ARG A 6 13.60 8.25 -9.05
CA ARG A 6 12.98 9.58 -9.21
C ARG A 6 13.34 10.17 -10.56
N GLN A 7 12.34 10.72 -11.23
CA GLN A 7 12.49 11.27 -12.57
C GLN A 7 12.50 12.80 -12.53
N ARG A 8 13.34 13.39 -13.37
CA ARG A 8 13.34 14.84 -13.60
C ARG A 8 12.37 15.15 -14.74
N ASN A 9 11.18 15.61 -14.39
CA ASN A 9 10.15 16.06 -15.32
C ASN A 9 9.93 17.56 -15.17
N ARG A 10 9.46 18.22 -16.22
CA ARG A 10 8.99 19.61 -16.14
C ARG A 10 7.67 19.67 -15.37
N ARG A 11 7.31 20.85 -14.89
CA ARG A 11 6.08 21.04 -14.11
C ARG A 11 4.83 20.69 -14.93
N GLU A 12 4.83 21.08 -16.20
CA GLU A 12 3.75 20.80 -17.15
C GLU A 12 3.62 19.29 -17.39
N GLU A 13 4.73 18.60 -17.64
CA GLU A 13 4.78 17.15 -17.82
C GLU A 13 4.20 16.41 -16.58
N ASN A 14 4.57 16.85 -15.38
CA ASN A 14 4.02 16.26 -14.15
C ASN A 14 2.51 16.54 -13.99
N ALA A 15 2.01 17.68 -14.44
CA ALA A 15 0.59 17.98 -14.42
C ALA A 15 -0.19 17.07 -15.39
N GLU A 16 0.32 16.83 -16.59
CA GLU A 16 -0.26 15.90 -17.56
C GLU A 16 -0.27 14.47 -17.01
N ILE A 17 0.85 13.99 -16.48
CA ILE A 17 0.95 12.66 -15.86
C ILE A 17 -0.06 12.51 -14.72
N LYS A 18 -0.20 13.53 -13.86
CA LYS A 18 -1.17 13.54 -12.77
C LYS A 18 -2.62 13.45 -13.27
N SER A 19 -2.90 14.00 -14.45
CA SER A 19 -4.21 13.88 -15.10
C SER A 19 -4.42 12.57 -15.87
N GLY A 20 -3.49 11.60 -15.78
CA GLY A 20 -3.54 10.32 -16.49
C GLY A 20 -3.12 10.38 -17.96
N LYS A 21 -2.52 11.48 -18.40
CA LYS A 21 -2.06 11.66 -19.79
C LYS A 21 -0.56 11.38 -19.90
N VAL A 22 -0.15 10.88 -21.06
CA VAL A 22 1.26 10.79 -21.41
C VAL A 22 1.68 12.12 -22.05
N PRO A 23 2.69 12.84 -21.51
CA PRO A 23 3.13 14.12 -22.06
C PRO A 23 3.53 14.01 -23.53
N GLU A 24 3.10 14.98 -24.34
CA GLU A 24 3.40 15.02 -25.77
C GLU A 24 4.91 15.01 -26.01
N SER A 25 5.67 15.75 -25.21
CA SER A 25 7.14 15.79 -25.24
C SER A 25 7.82 14.42 -25.02
N PHE A 26 7.12 13.44 -24.44
CA PHE A 26 7.61 12.06 -24.31
C PHE A 26 7.26 11.23 -25.56
N GLN A 27 6.07 11.47 -26.13
CA GLN A 27 5.62 10.75 -27.34
C GLN A 27 6.46 11.08 -28.57
N GLU A 28 6.96 12.31 -28.69
CA GLU A 28 7.85 12.75 -29.76
C GLU A 28 9.21 12.02 -29.80
N ASN A 29 9.60 11.40 -28.70
CA ASN A 29 10.87 10.67 -28.59
C ASN A 29 10.65 9.32 -27.87
N ALA A 30 10.60 8.25 -28.68
CA ALA A 30 10.36 6.89 -28.18
C ALA A 30 11.37 6.47 -27.11
N ASN A 31 12.65 6.78 -27.26
CA ASN A 31 13.69 6.47 -26.27
C ASN A 31 13.45 7.21 -24.94
N ARG A 32 12.90 8.42 -25.02
CA ARG A 32 12.54 9.18 -23.81
C ARG A 32 11.34 8.57 -23.12
N LEU A 33 10.32 8.19 -23.88
CA LEU A 33 9.11 7.55 -23.36
C LEU A 33 9.46 6.23 -22.64
N GLU A 34 10.30 5.40 -23.21
CA GLU A 34 10.74 4.13 -22.61
C GLU A 34 11.52 4.29 -21.28
N GLN A 35 12.11 5.46 -21.05
CA GLN A 35 12.85 5.79 -19.84
C GLN A 35 12.01 6.50 -18.77
N LYS A 36 10.73 6.78 -19.06
CA LYS A 36 9.81 7.49 -18.17
C LYS A 36 8.74 6.57 -17.61
N ASP A 37 8.57 6.63 -16.32
CA ASP A 37 7.46 5.98 -15.65
C ASP A 37 6.31 6.98 -15.54
N VAL A 38 5.29 6.80 -16.38
CA VAL A 38 4.11 7.68 -16.40
C VAL A 38 2.99 7.19 -15.48
N GLU A 39 3.16 6.02 -14.87
CA GLU A 39 2.21 5.43 -13.92
C GLU A 39 2.62 5.66 -12.46
N ALA A 40 3.92 5.80 -12.19
CA ALA A 40 4.41 6.12 -10.85
C ALA A 40 3.93 7.49 -10.36
N ARG A 41 3.63 7.60 -9.07
CA ARG A 41 3.16 8.83 -8.41
C ARG A 41 4.01 9.20 -7.21
N TRP A 42 3.88 10.45 -6.82
CA TRP A 42 4.46 10.98 -5.60
C TRP A 42 3.49 10.81 -4.45
N ALA A 43 4.01 10.38 -3.31
CA ALA A 43 3.30 10.34 -2.03
C ALA A 43 4.20 10.86 -0.92
N GLN A 44 3.59 11.36 0.14
CA GLN A 44 4.29 11.81 1.34
C GLN A 44 3.70 11.14 2.57
N THR A 45 4.56 10.60 3.42
CA THR A 45 4.18 10.03 4.71
C THR A 45 5.07 10.63 5.80
N GLY A 46 4.49 11.47 6.67
CA GLY A 46 5.27 12.26 7.60
C GLY A 46 6.23 13.19 6.87
N ASP A 47 7.53 13.07 7.15
CA ASP A 47 8.60 13.85 6.52
C ASP A 47 9.24 13.13 5.32
N GLU A 48 8.82 11.89 5.03
CA GLU A 48 9.37 11.10 3.93
C GLU A 48 8.55 11.26 2.66
N VAL A 49 9.26 11.40 1.53
CA VAL A 49 8.66 11.56 0.20
C VAL A 49 9.04 10.38 -0.67
N HIS A 50 8.03 9.66 -1.15
CA HIS A 50 8.15 8.49 -2.00
C HIS A 50 7.77 8.81 -3.44
N PHE A 51 8.42 8.16 -4.39
CA PHE A 51 8.04 8.16 -5.80
C PHE A 51 7.99 6.73 -6.30
N GLY A 52 6.83 6.29 -6.71
CA GLY A 52 6.63 4.91 -7.18
C GLY A 52 5.22 4.39 -6.93
N TYR A 53 5.17 3.29 -6.22
CA TYR A 53 3.98 2.46 -6.02
C TYR A 53 3.82 2.06 -4.55
N LYS A 54 2.70 1.42 -4.24
CA LYS A 54 2.46 0.76 -2.96
C LYS A 54 2.20 -0.72 -3.19
N ASP A 55 2.68 -1.53 -2.27
CA ASP A 55 2.32 -2.94 -2.11
C ASP A 55 1.38 -3.04 -0.92
N HIS A 56 0.14 -3.40 -1.18
CA HIS A 56 -0.89 -3.67 -0.18
C HIS A 56 -0.97 -5.18 -0.02
N VAL A 57 -0.73 -5.69 1.17
CA VAL A 57 -0.70 -7.13 1.42
C VAL A 57 -1.79 -7.56 2.37
N LYS A 58 -2.44 -8.66 2.04
CA LYS A 58 -3.27 -9.45 2.94
C LYS A 58 -2.45 -10.62 3.46
N ALA A 59 -2.35 -10.75 4.78
CA ALA A 59 -1.56 -11.79 5.40
C ALA A 59 -2.35 -12.56 6.46
N ASP A 60 -2.22 -13.87 6.47
CA ASP A 60 -2.83 -14.72 7.49
C ASP A 60 -2.26 -14.43 8.88
N LYS A 61 -3.15 -14.22 9.83
CA LYS A 61 -2.79 -13.87 11.20
C LYS A 61 -2.05 -14.97 11.95
N THR A 62 -2.12 -16.22 11.49
CA THR A 62 -1.54 -17.37 12.16
C THR A 62 -0.21 -17.76 11.54
N THR A 63 -0.20 -17.99 10.24
CA THR A 63 0.98 -18.42 9.48
C THR A 63 1.90 -17.26 9.15
N LYS A 64 1.38 -16.03 9.09
CA LYS A 64 2.04 -14.79 8.64
C LYS A 64 2.39 -14.81 7.14
N LEU A 65 1.90 -15.78 6.39
CA LEU A 65 2.08 -15.81 4.95
C LEU A 65 1.22 -14.74 4.29
N ILE A 66 1.73 -14.17 3.22
CA ILE A 66 0.98 -13.29 2.33
C ILE A 66 0.05 -14.18 1.51
N GLU A 67 -1.26 -13.96 1.64
CA GLU A 67 -2.30 -14.71 0.93
C GLU A 67 -2.65 -14.02 -0.38
N ASP A 68 -2.72 -12.68 -0.33
CA ASP A 68 -3.03 -11.87 -1.49
C ASP A 68 -2.32 -10.52 -1.42
N TYR A 69 -2.21 -9.83 -2.56
CA TYR A 69 -1.60 -8.50 -2.64
C TYR A 69 -2.17 -7.70 -3.81
N GLU A 70 -2.26 -6.39 -3.63
CA GLU A 70 -2.61 -5.41 -4.66
C GLU A 70 -1.51 -4.37 -4.79
N VAL A 71 -1.18 -3.99 -6.03
CA VAL A 71 -0.18 -2.95 -6.31
C VAL A 71 -0.85 -1.75 -6.93
N THR A 72 -0.75 -0.61 -6.25
CA THR A 72 -1.30 0.66 -6.72
C THR A 72 -0.19 1.68 -6.95
N ASP A 73 -0.49 2.79 -7.62
CA ASP A 73 0.43 3.92 -7.57
C ASP A 73 0.51 4.50 -6.15
N ALA A 74 1.62 5.18 -5.84
CA ALA A 74 1.88 5.64 -4.47
C ALA A 74 0.87 6.67 -3.95
N SER A 75 0.09 7.33 -4.80
CA SER A 75 -0.90 8.34 -4.40
C SER A 75 -2.23 7.75 -3.94
N VAL A 76 -2.50 6.49 -4.25
CA VAL A 76 -3.72 5.79 -3.82
C VAL A 76 -3.74 5.63 -2.31
N HIS A 77 -4.87 5.95 -1.68
CA HIS A 77 -5.03 5.79 -0.24
C HIS A 77 -5.22 4.30 0.10
N ASP A 78 -4.61 3.85 1.21
CA ASP A 78 -4.61 2.43 1.59
C ASP A 78 -6.03 1.85 1.76
N SER A 79 -6.99 2.69 2.15
CA SER A 79 -8.39 2.28 2.26
C SER A 79 -9.05 1.90 0.92
N GLN A 80 -8.53 2.37 -0.21
CA GLN A 80 -9.08 2.02 -1.53
C GLN A 80 -8.65 0.63 -2.01
N ALA A 81 -7.51 0.14 -1.53
CA ALA A 81 -7.03 -1.20 -1.85
C ALA A 81 -7.70 -2.32 -1.03
N VAL A 82 -8.49 -1.97 -0.02
CA VAL A 82 -9.17 -2.95 0.84
C VAL A 82 -10.24 -3.73 0.08
N GLU A 83 -10.95 -3.06 -0.82
CA GLU A 83 -12.01 -3.67 -1.63
C GLU A 83 -11.49 -4.85 -2.45
N ASP A 84 -10.28 -4.72 -2.99
CA ASP A 84 -9.65 -5.75 -3.83
C ASP A 84 -9.03 -6.89 -3.02
N LEU A 85 -8.77 -6.70 -1.71
CA LEU A 85 -8.07 -7.65 -0.86
C LEU A 85 -8.97 -8.42 0.09
N VAL A 86 -10.16 -7.90 0.41
CA VAL A 86 -11.06 -8.53 1.39
C VAL A 86 -12.06 -9.43 0.71
N GLU A 87 -12.19 -10.65 1.23
CA GLU A 87 -13.09 -11.66 0.74
C GLU A 87 -14.08 -12.11 1.83
N GLU A 88 -15.25 -12.61 1.44
CA GLU A 88 -16.28 -13.15 2.36
C GLU A 88 -15.72 -14.23 3.32
N THR A 89 -14.66 -14.90 2.91
CA THR A 89 -14.01 -15.98 3.69
C THR A 89 -13.13 -15.48 4.84
N ASP A 90 -12.79 -14.18 4.87
CA ASP A 90 -11.82 -13.61 5.83
C ASP A 90 -12.32 -13.58 7.28
N GLY A 91 -13.62 -13.55 7.48
CA GLY A 91 -14.28 -13.59 8.79
C GLY A 91 -13.97 -12.35 9.65
N THR A 92 -12.73 -12.14 10.04
CA THR A 92 -12.29 -10.98 10.85
C THR A 92 -10.99 -10.39 10.33
N VAL A 93 -11.02 -9.13 9.93
CA VAL A 93 -9.87 -8.39 9.37
C VAL A 93 -9.40 -7.31 10.35
N PRO A 94 -8.21 -7.46 10.95
CA PRO A 94 -7.57 -6.42 11.74
C PRO A 94 -7.03 -5.30 10.82
N ALA A 95 -7.52 -4.08 11.01
CA ALA A 95 -7.10 -2.94 10.21
C ALA A 95 -6.70 -1.73 11.09
N ASP A 96 -5.99 -0.76 10.51
CA ASP A 96 -5.61 0.47 11.18
C ASP A 96 -6.80 1.44 11.31
N SER A 97 -6.62 2.46 12.13
CA SER A 97 -7.59 3.56 12.28
C SER A 97 -7.78 4.41 11.01
N ALA A 98 -6.98 4.21 9.99
CA ALA A 98 -7.18 4.80 8.67
C ALA A 98 -8.30 4.12 7.86
N TYR A 99 -8.64 2.88 8.22
CA TYR A 99 -9.70 2.09 7.58
C TYR A 99 -11.06 2.29 8.28
N THR A 100 -11.43 3.55 8.48
CA THR A 100 -12.71 3.97 9.04
C THR A 100 -13.45 4.85 8.03
N GLY A 101 -14.77 4.77 8.01
CA GLY A 101 -15.65 5.57 7.15
C GLY A 101 -16.78 4.74 6.57
N GLU A 102 -17.84 5.41 6.19
CA GLU A 102 -19.09 4.82 5.72
C GLU A 102 -18.85 3.79 4.58
N MET A 103 -18.03 4.15 3.59
CA MET A 103 -17.68 3.26 2.47
C MET A 103 -17.04 1.94 2.92
N ILE A 104 -16.17 1.99 3.94
CA ILE A 104 -15.50 0.79 4.45
C ILE A 104 -16.43 -0.01 5.36
N GLU A 105 -17.29 0.65 6.12
CA GLU A 105 -18.30 -0.01 6.95
C GLU A 105 -19.31 -0.74 6.06
N ASP A 106 -19.74 -0.13 4.96
CA ASP A 106 -20.59 -0.76 3.94
C ASP A 106 -19.90 -1.99 3.32
N LEU A 107 -18.61 -1.90 2.99
CA LEU A 107 -17.83 -3.00 2.46
C LEU A 107 -17.76 -4.19 3.44
N TRP A 108 -17.54 -3.89 4.74
CA TRP A 108 -17.54 -4.94 5.76
C TRP A 108 -18.90 -5.64 5.87
N GLU A 109 -20.00 -4.90 5.75
CA GLU A 109 -21.35 -5.46 5.76
C GLU A 109 -21.64 -6.29 4.50
N GLU A 110 -21.29 -5.78 3.32
CA GLU A 110 -21.50 -6.48 2.04
C GLU A 110 -20.72 -7.80 1.97
N GLN A 111 -19.48 -7.82 2.43
CA GLN A 111 -18.65 -9.02 2.46
C GLN A 111 -18.93 -9.92 3.67
N GLY A 112 -19.80 -9.52 4.60
CA GLY A 112 -20.07 -10.28 5.81
C GLY A 112 -18.85 -10.42 6.75
N VAL A 113 -17.88 -9.52 6.63
CA VAL A 113 -16.59 -9.54 7.33
C VAL A 113 -16.62 -8.59 8.51
N LYS A 114 -15.98 -8.96 9.62
CA LYS A 114 -15.85 -8.08 10.79
C LYS A 114 -14.54 -7.34 10.78
N GLY A 115 -14.58 -6.02 10.57
CA GLY A 115 -13.43 -5.13 10.74
C GLY A 115 -13.03 -4.99 12.22
N GLU A 116 -11.81 -5.38 12.61
CA GLU A 116 -11.21 -5.11 13.93
C GLU A 116 -10.31 -3.86 13.87
N ILE A 117 -10.95 -2.68 13.77
CA ILE A 117 -10.26 -1.40 13.61
C ILE A 117 -9.83 -0.85 14.97
N CYS A 118 -8.62 -0.27 15.05
CA CYS A 118 -8.14 0.43 16.24
C CYS A 118 -8.90 1.73 16.43
N GLU A 119 -9.41 1.96 17.63
CA GLU A 119 -10.10 3.21 17.97
C GLU A 119 -9.10 4.37 18.08
N LYS A 120 -9.50 5.56 17.62
CA LYS A 120 -8.69 6.78 17.63
C LYS A 120 -9.20 7.75 18.69
N GLY A 121 -8.28 8.26 19.52
CA GLY A 121 -8.59 9.34 20.44
C GLY A 121 -8.57 10.70 19.75
N TYR A 122 -9.42 11.63 20.20
CA TYR A 122 -9.49 12.99 19.65
C TYR A 122 -9.19 14.01 20.77
N ARG A 123 -8.91 15.25 20.36
CA ARG A 123 -8.70 16.35 21.30
C ARG A 123 -9.95 16.54 22.18
N GLY A 124 -9.80 16.43 23.49
CA GLY A 124 -10.91 16.48 24.45
C GLY A 124 -11.60 15.13 24.73
N HIS A 125 -11.34 14.09 23.91
CA HIS A 125 -11.87 12.73 24.08
C HIS A 125 -10.74 11.71 23.97
N PRO A 126 -9.88 11.59 25.00
CA PRO A 126 -8.81 10.59 24.99
C PRO A 126 -9.40 9.18 25.11
N LEU A 127 -8.66 8.20 24.60
CA LEU A 127 -9.05 6.79 24.74
C LEU A 127 -9.16 6.37 26.20
N THR A 128 -10.23 5.68 26.52
CA THR A 128 -10.43 5.02 27.82
C THR A 128 -9.44 3.87 28.01
N GLU A 129 -9.18 3.45 29.24
CA GLU A 129 -8.30 2.30 29.52
C GLU A 129 -8.79 1.00 28.88
N ARG A 130 -10.10 0.81 28.76
CA ARG A 130 -10.70 -0.33 28.04
C ARG A 130 -10.34 -0.30 26.56
N GLN A 131 -10.48 0.85 25.89
CA GLN A 131 -10.15 1.07 24.50
C GLN A 131 -8.64 0.90 24.24
N LYS A 132 -7.79 1.45 25.11
CA LYS A 132 -6.34 1.25 25.06
C LYS A 132 -5.96 -0.23 25.14
N LYS A 133 -6.60 -0.99 26.05
CA LYS A 133 -6.38 -2.43 26.19
C LYS A 133 -6.86 -3.21 24.97
N SER A 134 -7.99 -2.82 24.37
CA SER A 134 -8.50 -3.37 23.12
C SER A 134 -7.53 -3.09 21.96
N ASN A 135 -7.13 -1.85 21.77
CA ASN A 135 -6.18 -1.44 20.76
C ASN A 135 -4.84 -2.18 20.86
N ARG A 136 -4.34 -2.39 22.09
CA ARG A 136 -3.11 -3.16 22.31
C ARG A 136 -3.20 -4.62 21.80
N LYS A 137 -4.39 -5.24 21.90
CA LYS A 137 -4.61 -6.59 21.35
C LYS A 137 -4.65 -6.56 19.82
N LYS A 138 -5.39 -5.62 19.24
CA LYS A 138 -5.49 -5.43 17.77
C LYS A 138 -4.14 -5.10 17.16
N SER A 139 -3.38 -4.18 17.77
CA SER A 139 -2.04 -3.79 17.32
C SER A 139 -1.05 -4.96 17.30
N LYS A 140 -1.15 -5.93 18.22
CA LYS A 140 -0.28 -7.11 18.21
C LYS A 140 -0.43 -7.96 16.94
N ILE A 141 -1.62 -7.99 16.37
CA ILE A 141 -1.86 -8.72 15.11
C ILE A 141 -1.33 -7.88 13.94
N ARG A 142 -1.62 -6.59 13.91
CA ARG A 142 -1.17 -5.65 12.88
C ARG A 142 0.35 -5.59 12.73
N VAL A 143 1.09 -5.58 13.84
CA VAL A 143 2.56 -5.61 13.85
C VAL A 143 3.14 -6.75 13.00
N ARG A 144 2.38 -7.82 12.75
CA ARG A 144 2.83 -8.93 11.89
C ARG A 144 3.03 -8.49 10.44
N VAL A 145 2.15 -7.63 9.92
CA VAL A 145 2.30 -7.05 8.58
C VAL A 145 3.50 -6.11 8.52
N GLU A 146 3.73 -5.34 9.58
CA GLU A 146 4.93 -4.49 9.69
C GLU A 146 6.23 -5.34 9.66
N HIS A 147 6.20 -6.54 10.23
CA HIS A 147 7.33 -7.48 10.15
C HIS A 147 7.58 -7.99 8.72
N ILE A 148 6.54 -8.17 7.90
CA ILE A 148 6.68 -8.56 6.49
C ILE A 148 7.52 -7.51 5.76
N PHE A 149 7.10 -6.26 5.82
CA PHE A 149 7.82 -5.15 5.19
C PHE A 149 9.21 -4.92 5.81
N GLY A 150 9.34 -5.07 7.13
CA GLY A 150 10.64 -5.03 7.81
C GLY A 150 11.60 -6.11 7.31
N PHE A 151 11.12 -7.33 7.06
CA PHE A 151 11.93 -8.40 6.47
C PHE A 151 12.34 -8.06 5.03
N MET A 152 11.41 -7.58 4.21
CA MET A 152 11.68 -7.20 2.82
C MET A 152 12.73 -6.09 2.72
N THR A 153 12.66 -5.08 3.60
CA THR A 153 13.63 -3.97 3.58
C THR A 153 14.99 -4.33 4.16
N ASN A 154 15.03 -5.05 5.27
CA ASN A 154 16.28 -5.30 5.99
C ASN A 154 16.98 -6.58 5.54
N THR A 155 16.23 -7.68 5.36
CA THR A 155 16.83 -9.00 5.04
C THR A 155 16.98 -9.18 3.54
N MET A 156 16.02 -8.72 2.75
CA MET A 156 16.04 -8.82 1.28
C MET A 156 16.74 -7.63 0.60
N ARG A 157 17.60 -6.90 1.33
CA ARG A 157 18.45 -5.80 0.83
C ARG A 157 17.70 -4.75 0.03
N ASP A 158 16.78 -4.03 0.67
CA ASP A 158 15.93 -3.02 0.04
C ASP A 158 15.06 -3.58 -1.10
N GLY A 159 14.49 -4.76 -0.94
CA GLY A 159 13.65 -5.41 -1.94
C GLY A 159 12.49 -4.56 -2.45
N LEU A 160 12.07 -3.55 -1.68
CA LEU A 160 11.07 -2.56 -2.07
C LEU A 160 11.63 -1.37 -2.88
N LYS A 161 12.91 -1.40 -3.27
CA LYS A 161 13.49 -0.43 -4.20
C LYS A 161 13.70 -1.08 -5.57
N MET A 162 12.81 -0.79 -6.51
CA MET A 162 12.82 -1.40 -7.82
C MET A 162 13.28 -0.41 -8.90
N ARG A 163 14.04 -0.89 -9.87
CA ARG A 163 14.53 -0.07 -11.01
C ARG A 163 13.74 -0.27 -12.29
N TRP A 164 12.59 -0.89 -12.19
CA TRP A 164 11.73 -1.15 -13.32
C TRP A 164 10.79 0.03 -13.60
N ILE A 165 10.23 0.08 -14.79
CA ILE A 165 9.33 1.12 -15.27
C ILE A 165 7.99 0.49 -15.61
N GLY A 166 6.93 1.10 -15.12
CA GLY A 166 5.54 0.76 -15.39
C GLY A 166 4.94 -0.27 -14.43
N MET A 167 3.68 -0.06 -14.12
CA MET A 167 2.89 -0.82 -13.14
C MET A 167 3.00 -2.33 -13.35
N ARG A 168 2.85 -2.81 -14.58
CA ARG A 168 2.87 -4.24 -14.88
C ARG A 168 4.17 -4.94 -14.46
N ARG A 169 5.33 -4.28 -14.68
CA ARG A 169 6.63 -4.85 -14.29
C ARG A 169 6.83 -4.76 -12.80
N ILE A 170 6.41 -3.67 -12.19
CA ILE A 170 6.47 -3.48 -10.73
C ILE A 170 5.58 -4.51 -10.04
N ALA A 171 4.34 -4.69 -10.47
CA ALA A 171 3.44 -5.69 -9.90
C ALA A 171 4.00 -7.12 -9.99
N ALA A 172 4.59 -7.48 -11.13
CA ALA A 172 5.26 -8.78 -11.27
C ALA A 172 6.46 -8.92 -10.31
N GLY A 173 7.23 -7.85 -10.12
CA GLY A 173 8.35 -7.84 -9.19
C GLY A 173 7.93 -7.92 -7.73
N VAL A 174 6.89 -7.20 -7.36
CA VAL A 174 6.28 -7.27 -6.03
C VAL A 174 5.76 -8.69 -5.78
N GLY A 175 5.05 -9.29 -6.74
CA GLY A 175 4.58 -10.68 -6.60
C GLY A 175 5.71 -11.69 -6.38
N LEU A 176 6.84 -11.53 -7.08
CA LEU A 176 8.02 -12.36 -6.84
C LEU A 176 8.61 -12.11 -5.45
N LEU A 177 8.66 -10.86 -4.99
CA LEU A 177 9.14 -10.49 -3.67
C LEU A 177 8.27 -11.11 -2.57
N ASN A 178 6.95 -11.04 -2.71
CA ASN A 178 5.97 -11.62 -1.81
C ASN A 178 6.10 -13.16 -1.77
N LEU A 179 6.29 -13.79 -2.93
CA LEU A 179 6.56 -15.22 -3.02
C LEU A 179 7.84 -15.61 -2.29
N VAL A 180 8.94 -14.89 -2.50
CA VAL A 180 10.22 -15.13 -1.81
C VAL A 180 10.08 -14.96 -0.30
N TYR A 181 9.32 -13.96 0.15
CA TYR A 181 9.00 -13.82 1.58
C TYR A 181 8.28 -15.06 2.13
N ASN A 182 7.29 -15.57 1.40
CA ASN A 182 6.53 -16.76 1.82
C ASN A 182 7.37 -18.05 1.85
N MET A 183 8.50 -18.06 1.14
CA MET A 183 9.43 -19.20 1.10
C MET A 183 10.55 -19.13 2.14
N ALA A 184 10.74 -17.99 2.81
CA ALA A 184 11.84 -17.74 3.75
C ALA A 184 11.46 -18.10 5.19
#